data_44da41563297a4f95ea445cd0637816d
#
_entry.id   44da41563297a4f95ea445cd0637816d
#
_cell.length_a   1.000
_cell.length_b   1.000
_cell.length_c   1.000
_cell.angle_alpha   90.00
_cell.angle_beta   90.00
_cell.angle_gamma   90.00
#
_symmetry.space_group_name_H-M   'P 1'
#
loop_
_entity.id
_entity.type
_entity.pdbx_description
1 polymer ?
#
loop_
_entity_poly.entity_id
_entity_poly.type
_entity_poly.pdbx_seq_one_letter_code
_entity_poly.pdbx_strand_id
1 'polypeptide(L)'
;MIKEISVLILAYLLGSIPSGLWIGKIFFHINLREHGSGNTGTTNTFRILGKKAGIIVFAIDFLKGTLAVLLPTFFGIQGISPMVFGLLAVLGHTFPIFAGFKGGKAVATSAGVLLGFSPILLLILAVYFVASLYLTSMISFSSVTVALLAILSVLLLPLTGWILHNYDLLFTIIVLALATLIILRHKDNIQRIKEKKENLIPWGKNITHQQPKN
;
A
#
# COMPACT_ATOMS: atom_id res chain seq x y z
N MET A 1 25.91 13.92 5.10
CA MET A 1 25.49 13.99 3.68
C MET A 1 25.60 12.63 2.96
N ILE A 2 26.75 11.97 2.83
CA ILE A 2 26.87 10.66 2.15
C ILE A 2 26.02 9.59 2.85
N LYS A 3 26.06 9.51 4.16
CA LYS A 3 25.27 8.56 4.97
C LYS A 3 23.78 8.71 4.74
N GLU A 4 23.25 9.93 4.79
CA GLU A 4 21.82 10.22 4.58
C GLU A 4 21.38 9.79 3.18
N ILE A 5 22.14 10.14 2.14
CA ILE A 5 21.88 9.75 0.76
C ILE A 5 21.87 8.22 0.60
N SER A 6 22.86 7.53 1.19
CA SER A 6 22.95 6.06 1.12
C SER A 6 21.73 5.39 1.76
N VAL A 7 21.22 5.90 2.89
CA VAL A 7 20.07 5.33 3.58
C VAL A 7 18.74 5.68 2.84
N LEU A 8 18.67 6.84 2.20
CA LEU A 8 17.52 7.17 1.31
C LEU A 8 17.47 6.21 0.12
N ILE A 9 18.62 5.93 -0.51
CA ILE A 9 18.72 4.92 -1.58
C ILE A 9 18.33 3.54 -1.05
N LEU A 10 18.79 3.16 0.14
CA LEU A 10 18.43 1.89 0.78
C LEU A 10 16.92 1.77 0.99
N ALA A 11 16.25 2.83 1.43
CA ALA A 11 14.78 2.84 1.58
C ALA A 11 14.06 2.56 0.25
N TYR A 12 14.50 3.19 -0.85
CA TYR A 12 13.97 2.93 -2.16
C TYR A 12 14.24 1.48 -2.62
N LEU A 13 15.45 0.97 -2.44
CA LEU A 13 15.82 -0.40 -2.81
C LEU A 13 15.02 -1.44 -2.00
N LEU A 14 14.85 -1.21 -0.70
CA LEU A 14 14.00 -2.03 0.17
C LEU A 14 12.56 -2.07 -0.36
N GLY A 15 12.00 -0.93 -0.69
CA GLY A 15 10.68 -0.83 -1.32
C GLY A 15 10.61 -1.56 -2.65
N SER A 16 11.71 -1.54 -3.43
CA SER A 16 11.79 -2.12 -4.78
C SER A 16 11.81 -3.64 -4.82
N ILE A 17 11.89 -4.32 -3.66
CA ILE A 17 11.79 -5.80 -3.59
C ILE A 17 10.42 -6.22 -4.13
N PRO A 18 10.34 -6.91 -5.29
CA PRO A 18 9.09 -7.29 -5.92
C PRO A 18 8.62 -8.65 -5.39
N SER A 19 8.22 -8.69 -4.13
CA SER A 19 7.91 -9.89 -3.32
C SER A 19 7.01 -10.88 -4.07
N GLY A 20 5.89 -10.42 -4.64
CA GLY A 20 4.97 -11.28 -5.37
C GLY A 20 5.57 -11.89 -6.63
N LEU A 21 6.36 -11.12 -7.40
CA LEU A 21 7.05 -11.65 -8.59
C LEU A 21 8.09 -12.71 -8.22
N TRP A 22 8.91 -12.45 -7.21
CA TRP A 22 9.95 -13.38 -6.81
C TRP A 22 9.34 -14.64 -6.23
N ILE A 23 8.37 -14.54 -5.33
CA ILE A 23 7.68 -15.71 -4.78
C ILE A 23 7.00 -16.51 -5.89
N GLY A 24 6.28 -15.85 -6.79
CA GLY A 24 5.63 -16.52 -7.91
C GLY A 24 6.60 -17.27 -8.80
N LYS A 25 7.71 -16.64 -9.21
CA LYS A 25 8.70 -17.26 -10.11
C LYS A 25 9.51 -18.36 -9.43
N ILE A 26 9.97 -18.15 -8.19
CA ILE A 26 10.91 -19.05 -7.51
C ILE A 26 10.18 -20.29 -6.97
N PHE A 27 9.02 -20.14 -6.34
CA PHE A 27 8.36 -21.24 -5.65
C PHE A 27 7.18 -21.85 -6.41
N PHE A 28 6.61 -21.11 -7.37
CA PHE A 28 5.43 -21.57 -8.11
C PHE A 28 5.65 -21.66 -9.63
N HIS A 29 6.80 -21.19 -10.13
CA HIS A 29 7.13 -21.13 -11.58
C HIS A 29 6.09 -20.33 -12.39
N ILE A 30 5.41 -19.35 -11.73
CA ILE A 30 4.35 -18.53 -12.31
C ILE A 30 4.82 -17.05 -12.38
N ASN A 31 4.62 -16.43 -13.54
CA ASN A 31 4.78 -14.99 -13.69
C ASN A 31 3.44 -14.29 -13.41
N LEU A 32 3.29 -13.65 -12.26
CA LEU A 32 2.05 -12.97 -11.87
C LEU A 32 1.58 -11.88 -12.84
N ARG A 33 2.48 -11.36 -13.68
CA ARG A 33 2.11 -10.37 -14.71
C ARG A 33 1.27 -10.95 -15.85
N GLU A 34 1.31 -12.24 -16.03
CA GLU A 34 0.61 -12.97 -17.09
C GLU A 34 -0.70 -13.60 -16.59
N HIS A 35 -1.00 -13.47 -15.27
CA HIS A 35 -2.11 -14.16 -14.63
C HIS A 35 -3.01 -13.20 -13.84
N GLY A 36 -4.28 -13.47 -13.83
CA GLY A 36 -5.29 -12.73 -13.08
C GLY A 36 -5.38 -11.26 -13.51
N SER A 37 -5.11 -10.34 -12.59
CA SER A 37 -5.11 -8.90 -12.91
C SER A 37 -3.81 -8.38 -13.50
N GLY A 38 -2.79 -9.22 -13.66
CA GLY A 38 -1.44 -8.83 -14.09
C GLY A 38 -0.66 -8.00 -13.04
N ASN A 39 -1.25 -7.72 -11.88
CA ASN A 39 -0.59 -6.97 -10.82
C ASN A 39 0.31 -7.90 -9.98
N THR A 40 1.47 -7.38 -9.57
CA THR A 40 2.47 -8.15 -8.80
C THR A 40 2.27 -8.11 -7.29
N GLY A 41 1.23 -7.42 -6.80
CA GLY A 41 0.99 -7.23 -5.38
C GLY A 41 0.13 -8.33 -4.74
N THR A 42 -0.07 -8.17 -3.43
CA THR A 42 -0.74 -9.08 -2.51
C THR A 42 -2.05 -9.67 -3.05
N THR A 43 -2.99 -8.84 -3.52
CA THR A 43 -4.33 -9.29 -3.94
C THR A 43 -4.28 -10.28 -5.11
N ASN A 44 -3.44 -10.02 -6.11
CA ASN A 44 -3.28 -10.94 -7.22
C ASN A 44 -2.55 -12.22 -6.79
N THR A 45 -1.60 -12.11 -5.87
CA THR A 45 -0.93 -13.26 -5.27
C THR A 45 -1.93 -14.17 -4.55
N PHE A 46 -2.82 -13.62 -3.73
CA PHE A 46 -3.90 -14.40 -3.09
C PHE A 46 -4.76 -15.16 -4.09
N ARG A 47 -5.07 -14.51 -5.22
CA ARG A 47 -5.94 -15.07 -6.27
C ARG A 47 -5.27 -16.20 -7.03
N ILE A 48 -4.01 -16.05 -7.39
CA ILE A 48 -3.31 -16.96 -8.31
C ILE A 48 -2.51 -18.02 -7.55
N LEU A 49 -1.82 -17.66 -6.47
CA LEU A 49 -0.93 -18.54 -5.72
C LEU A 49 -1.53 -19.04 -4.41
N GLY A 50 -2.74 -18.57 -4.06
CA GLY A 50 -3.47 -19.00 -2.88
C GLY A 50 -3.10 -18.26 -1.59
N LYS A 51 -3.74 -18.69 -0.48
CA LYS A 51 -3.73 -17.96 0.79
C LYS A 51 -2.32 -17.84 1.40
N LYS A 52 -1.54 -18.93 1.41
CA LYS A 52 -0.20 -18.93 2.04
C LYS A 52 0.74 -17.94 1.38
N ALA A 53 0.86 -18.01 0.04
CA ALA A 53 1.69 -17.08 -0.71
C ALA A 53 1.20 -15.63 -0.57
N GLY A 54 -0.10 -15.40 -0.61
CA GLY A 54 -0.70 -14.08 -0.42
C GLY A 54 -0.38 -13.45 0.93
N ILE A 55 -0.43 -14.23 2.03
CA ILE A 55 -0.07 -13.76 3.38
C ILE A 55 1.43 -13.39 3.44
N ILE A 56 2.31 -14.23 2.88
CA ILE A 56 3.75 -13.97 2.89
C ILE A 56 4.06 -12.69 2.10
N VAL A 57 3.49 -12.54 0.89
CA VAL A 57 3.67 -11.33 0.08
C VAL A 57 3.13 -10.09 0.78
N PHE A 58 1.95 -10.20 1.43
CA PHE A 58 1.41 -9.11 2.24
C PHE A 58 2.37 -8.71 3.36
N ALA A 59 2.86 -9.68 4.12
CA ALA A 59 3.78 -9.43 5.23
C ALA A 59 5.07 -8.74 4.76
N ILE A 60 5.68 -9.22 3.67
CA ILE A 60 6.89 -8.61 3.12
C ILE A 60 6.60 -7.18 2.63
N ASP A 61 5.52 -6.96 1.86
CA ASP A 61 5.16 -5.65 1.32
C ASP A 61 4.78 -4.66 2.42
N PHE A 62 4.16 -5.13 3.50
CA PHE A 62 3.82 -4.33 4.67
C PHE A 62 5.08 -3.98 5.47
N LEU A 63 5.86 -4.98 5.86
CA LEU A 63 7.03 -4.80 6.72
C LEU A 63 8.14 -3.99 6.05
N LYS A 64 8.33 -4.07 4.72
CA LYS A 64 9.31 -3.22 4.04
C LYS A 64 8.99 -1.74 4.16
N GLY A 65 7.69 -1.36 4.22
CA GLY A 65 7.26 0.01 4.50
C GLY A 65 7.59 0.44 5.92
N THR A 66 7.30 -0.41 6.91
CA THR A 66 7.63 -0.17 8.33
C THR A 66 9.14 -0.05 8.54
N LEU A 67 9.91 -0.99 7.99
CA LEU A 67 11.37 -0.97 8.10
C LEU A 67 11.98 0.29 7.48
N ALA A 68 11.46 0.75 6.33
CA ALA A 68 11.95 1.97 5.70
C ALA A 68 11.79 3.20 6.60
N VAL A 69 10.65 3.35 7.27
CA VAL A 69 10.39 4.43 8.23
C VAL A 69 11.33 4.36 9.44
N LEU A 70 11.76 3.18 9.84
CA LEU A 70 12.67 2.97 10.97
C LEU A 70 14.16 3.13 10.60
N LEU A 71 14.52 3.15 9.32
CA LEU A 71 15.92 3.29 8.88
C LEU A 71 16.63 4.51 9.49
N PRO A 72 16.06 5.74 9.49
CA PRO A 72 16.73 6.88 10.09
C PRO A 72 17.08 6.66 11.57
N THR A 73 16.22 5.99 12.34
CA THR A 73 16.49 5.63 13.73
C THR A 73 17.63 4.62 13.83
N PHE A 74 17.63 3.55 13.03
CA PHE A 74 18.70 2.53 13.05
C PHE A 74 20.06 3.10 12.65
N PHE A 75 20.06 4.05 11.74
CA PHE A 75 21.28 4.67 11.26
C PHE A 75 21.63 6.00 11.97
N GLY A 76 20.89 6.41 13.01
CA GLY A 76 21.12 7.66 13.73
C GLY A 76 21.10 8.89 12.81
N ILE A 77 20.14 8.95 11.87
CA ILE A 77 19.95 10.10 10.97
C ILE A 77 18.98 11.07 11.65
N GLN A 78 19.39 12.32 11.73
CA GLN A 78 18.60 13.42 12.26
C GLN A 78 18.32 14.46 11.16
N GLY A 79 17.27 15.27 11.36
CA GLY A 79 16.93 16.36 10.42
C GLY A 79 16.16 15.93 9.15
N ILE A 80 15.97 14.63 8.91
CA ILE A 80 15.15 14.12 7.81
C ILE A 80 13.97 13.35 8.40
N SER A 81 12.75 13.75 8.05
CA SER A 81 11.55 13.06 8.53
C SER A 81 11.55 11.59 8.12
N PRO A 82 11.22 10.65 9.01
CA PRO A 82 11.03 9.23 8.69
C PRO A 82 10.04 8.98 7.55
N MET A 83 9.06 9.87 7.37
CA MET A 83 8.09 9.78 6.26
C MET A 83 8.71 9.90 4.87
N VAL A 84 9.87 10.58 4.73
CA VAL A 84 10.60 10.65 3.46
C VAL A 84 11.12 9.27 3.05
N PHE A 85 11.64 8.51 4.01
CA PHE A 85 12.10 7.12 3.77
C PHE A 85 10.92 6.20 3.43
N GLY A 86 9.79 6.38 4.12
CA GLY A 86 8.54 5.69 3.80
C GLY A 86 8.03 5.99 2.39
N LEU A 87 8.05 7.26 1.97
CA LEU A 87 7.72 7.68 0.61
C LEU A 87 8.60 6.98 -0.43
N LEU A 88 9.91 6.94 -0.21
CA LEU A 88 10.86 6.27 -1.11
C LEU A 88 10.59 4.76 -1.20
N ALA A 89 10.24 4.10 -0.09
CA ALA A 89 9.87 2.70 -0.13
C ALA A 89 8.57 2.46 -0.92
N VAL A 90 7.58 3.35 -0.80
CA VAL A 90 6.34 3.26 -1.59
C VAL A 90 6.60 3.51 -3.08
N LEU A 91 7.46 4.47 -3.40
CA LEU A 91 7.90 4.70 -4.78
C LEU A 91 8.66 3.48 -5.33
N GLY A 92 9.55 2.88 -4.52
CA GLY A 92 10.23 1.63 -4.86
C GLY A 92 9.26 0.48 -5.11
N HIS A 93 8.22 0.32 -4.28
CA HIS A 93 7.19 -0.70 -4.50
C HIS A 93 6.38 -0.48 -5.78
N THR A 94 6.10 0.78 -6.12
CA THR A 94 5.29 1.14 -7.29
C THR A 94 6.11 1.12 -8.58
N PHE A 95 7.35 1.56 -8.50
CA PHE A 95 8.30 1.64 -9.59
C PHE A 95 9.60 0.88 -9.24
N PRO A 96 9.54 -0.45 -9.05
CA PRO A 96 10.66 -1.24 -8.56
C PRO A 96 11.76 -1.39 -9.61
N ILE A 97 12.99 -0.98 -9.28
CA ILE A 97 14.15 -1.15 -10.17
C ILE A 97 14.39 -2.63 -10.51
N PHE A 98 14.20 -3.52 -9.53
CA PHE A 98 14.39 -4.97 -9.72
C PHE A 98 13.30 -5.66 -10.55
N ALA A 99 12.28 -4.91 -10.98
CA ALA A 99 11.18 -5.45 -11.78
C ALA A 99 10.83 -4.55 -12.99
N GLY A 100 11.82 -3.82 -13.51
CA GLY A 100 11.66 -2.95 -14.69
C GLY A 100 10.63 -1.84 -14.47
N PHE A 101 10.59 -1.26 -13.28
CA PHE A 101 9.72 -0.14 -12.87
C PHE A 101 8.21 -0.41 -13.00
N LYS A 102 7.80 -1.69 -13.07
CA LYS A 102 6.39 -2.11 -13.12
C LYS A 102 6.03 -2.86 -11.85
N GLY A 103 5.55 -2.17 -10.85
CA GLY A 103 5.25 -2.69 -9.51
C GLY A 103 3.77 -2.73 -9.13
N GLY A 104 3.52 -2.80 -7.82
CA GLY A 104 2.20 -2.90 -7.22
C GLY A 104 1.44 -1.56 -7.12
N LYS A 105 0.41 -1.56 -6.27
CA LYS A 105 -0.48 -0.42 -6.04
C LYS A 105 -0.24 0.26 -4.69
N ALA A 106 0.80 -0.13 -4.00
CA ALA A 106 1.35 0.49 -2.80
C ALA A 106 0.48 0.45 -1.52
N VAL A 107 -0.70 -0.16 -1.53
CA VAL A 107 -1.60 -0.16 -0.35
C VAL A 107 -0.95 -0.80 0.88
N ALA A 108 -0.43 -2.02 0.76
CA ALA A 108 0.22 -2.73 1.86
C ALA A 108 1.47 -2.00 2.36
N THR A 109 2.30 -1.49 1.43
CA THR A 109 3.53 -0.76 1.78
C THR A 109 3.21 0.57 2.47
N SER A 110 2.20 1.32 2.00
CA SER A 110 1.73 2.54 2.66
C SER A 110 1.15 2.26 4.06
N ALA A 111 0.42 1.17 4.23
CA ALA A 111 -0.05 0.73 5.55
C ALA A 111 1.14 0.42 6.48
N GLY A 112 2.19 -0.23 5.97
CA GLY A 112 3.43 -0.47 6.72
C GLY A 112 4.16 0.83 7.09
N VAL A 113 4.19 1.82 6.20
CA VAL A 113 4.73 3.16 6.49
C VAL A 113 3.96 3.81 7.65
N LEU A 114 2.64 3.73 7.63
CA LEU A 114 1.81 4.25 8.73
C LEU A 114 2.02 3.48 10.04
N LEU A 115 2.28 2.16 10.00
CA LEU A 115 2.63 1.42 11.21
C LEU A 115 3.88 2.00 11.88
N GLY A 116 4.91 2.31 11.10
CA GLY A 116 6.16 2.85 11.63
C GLY A 116 6.06 4.32 12.08
N PHE A 117 5.14 5.11 11.53
CA PHE A 117 5.06 6.56 11.77
C PHE A 117 3.87 6.97 12.64
N SER A 118 2.68 6.48 12.36
CA SER A 118 1.43 6.81 13.05
C SER A 118 0.53 5.58 13.19
N PRO A 119 0.82 4.67 14.15
CA PRO A 119 0.06 3.43 14.34
C PRO A 119 -1.42 3.65 14.62
N ILE A 120 -1.77 4.75 15.31
CA ILE A 120 -3.16 5.07 15.61
C ILE A 120 -3.93 5.41 14.34
N LEU A 121 -3.33 6.21 13.45
CA LEU A 121 -3.94 6.52 12.16
C LEU A 121 -4.10 5.24 11.31
N LEU A 122 -3.09 4.37 11.30
CA LEU A 122 -3.21 3.06 10.64
C LEU A 122 -4.39 2.26 11.20
N LEU A 123 -4.55 2.19 12.53
CA LEU A 123 -5.63 1.42 13.15
C LEU A 123 -7.00 1.93 12.71
N ILE A 124 -7.20 3.25 12.71
CA ILE A 124 -8.45 3.87 12.25
C ILE A 124 -8.71 3.50 10.79
N LEU A 125 -7.73 3.71 9.92
CA LEU A 125 -7.88 3.41 8.50
C LEU A 125 -8.09 1.90 8.24
N ALA A 126 -7.48 1.02 9.04
CA ALA A 126 -7.69 -0.42 8.95
C ALA A 126 -9.11 -0.83 9.33
N VAL A 127 -9.70 -0.23 10.36
CA VAL A 127 -11.12 -0.47 10.72
C VAL A 127 -12.04 -0.06 9.56
N TYR A 128 -11.84 1.11 8.98
CA TYR A 128 -12.61 1.55 7.80
C TYR A 128 -12.37 0.66 6.58
N PHE A 129 -11.14 0.19 6.36
CA PHE A 129 -10.82 -0.75 5.29
C PHE A 129 -11.63 -2.05 5.43
N VAL A 130 -11.60 -2.65 6.63
CA VAL A 130 -12.32 -3.91 6.90
C VAL A 130 -13.83 -3.73 6.80
N ALA A 131 -14.36 -2.62 7.34
CA ALA A 131 -15.80 -2.31 7.23
C ALA A 131 -16.23 -2.14 5.76
N SER A 132 -15.48 -1.34 4.99
CA SER A 132 -15.72 -1.16 3.55
C SER A 132 -15.61 -2.49 2.79
N LEU A 133 -14.60 -3.31 3.11
CA LEU A 133 -14.39 -4.61 2.48
C LEU A 133 -15.54 -5.58 2.78
N TYR A 134 -16.03 -5.60 4.02
CA TYR A 134 -17.19 -6.41 4.40
C TYR A 134 -18.48 -5.98 3.67
N LEU A 135 -18.69 -4.69 3.55
CA LEU A 135 -19.88 -4.18 2.88
C LEU A 135 -19.84 -4.42 1.36
N THR A 136 -18.70 -4.18 0.73
CA THR A 136 -18.60 -4.15 -0.74
C THR A 136 -18.01 -5.43 -1.35
N SER A 137 -17.34 -6.27 -0.56
CA SER A 137 -16.55 -7.43 -1.00
C SER A 137 -15.42 -7.09 -1.99
N MET A 138 -15.01 -5.81 -2.09
CA MET A 138 -14.01 -5.32 -3.05
C MET A 138 -12.79 -4.72 -2.35
N ILE A 139 -11.63 -5.40 -2.45
CA ILE A 139 -10.35 -4.87 -1.94
C ILE A 139 -10.00 -3.52 -2.61
N SER A 140 -10.24 -3.40 -3.90
CA SER A 140 -9.94 -2.17 -4.66
C SER A 140 -10.78 -0.97 -4.22
N PHE A 141 -12.09 -1.16 -4.02
CA PHE A 141 -12.98 -0.11 -3.50
C PHE A 141 -12.53 0.33 -2.11
N SER A 142 -12.28 -0.63 -1.21
CA SER A 142 -11.83 -0.35 0.14
C SER A 142 -10.48 0.38 0.16
N SER A 143 -9.55 0.02 -0.75
CA SER A 143 -8.27 0.72 -0.88
C SER A 143 -8.42 2.19 -1.30
N VAL A 144 -9.31 2.47 -2.26
CA VAL A 144 -9.58 3.84 -2.72
C VAL A 144 -10.30 4.64 -1.63
N THR A 145 -11.29 4.05 -0.97
CA THR A 145 -12.03 4.69 0.14
C THR A 145 -11.07 5.08 1.28
N VAL A 146 -10.18 4.16 1.68
CA VAL A 146 -9.21 4.44 2.74
C VAL A 146 -8.16 5.47 2.32
N ALA A 147 -7.76 5.51 1.04
CA ALA A 147 -6.89 6.58 0.54
C ALA A 147 -7.57 7.96 0.65
N LEU A 148 -8.86 8.06 0.30
CA LEU A 148 -9.65 9.29 0.49
C LEU A 148 -9.81 9.66 1.97
N LEU A 149 -10.08 8.68 2.84
CA LEU A 149 -10.15 8.91 4.28
C LEU A 149 -8.81 9.34 4.88
N ALA A 150 -7.68 8.84 4.37
CA ALA A 150 -6.36 9.30 4.79
C ALA A 150 -6.14 10.78 4.45
N ILE A 151 -6.57 11.23 3.26
CA ILE A 151 -6.56 12.65 2.88
C ILE A 151 -7.39 13.48 3.88
N LEU A 152 -8.63 13.08 4.13
CA LEU A 152 -9.50 13.77 5.08
C LEU A 152 -8.91 13.79 6.50
N SER A 153 -8.30 12.66 6.91
CA SER A 153 -7.70 12.53 8.24
C SER A 153 -6.56 13.53 8.45
N VAL A 154 -5.63 13.66 7.51
CA VAL A 154 -4.49 14.60 7.67
C VAL A 154 -4.89 16.07 7.55
N LEU A 155 -6.02 16.35 6.92
CA LEU A 155 -6.54 17.72 6.82
C LEU A 155 -7.39 18.14 8.02
N LEU A 156 -8.17 17.20 8.58
CA LEU A 156 -9.19 17.52 9.59
C LEU A 156 -8.77 17.15 11.02
N LEU A 157 -8.06 16.03 11.25
CA LEU A 157 -7.69 15.59 12.60
C LEU A 157 -6.78 16.59 13.34
N PRO A 158 -5.84 17.30 12.70
CA PRO A 158 -5.06 18.32 13.39
C PRO A 158 -5.91 19.43 14.00
N LEU A 159 -7.07 19.73 13.40
CA LEU A 159 -8.01 20.74 13.92
C LEU A 159 -8.68 20.31 15.23
N THR A 160 -8.74 19.02 15.50
CA THR A 160 -9.36 18.46 16.72
C THR A 160 -8.37 18.32 17.88
N GLY A 161 -7.07 18.33 17.61
CA GLY A 161 -6.01 18.08 18.60
C GLY A 161 -5.96 16.65 19.16
N TRP A 162 -6.77 15.72 18.64
CA TRP A 162 -6.96 14.38 19.25
C TRP A 162 -5.88 13.37 18.88
N ILE A 163 -5.58 13.20 17.59
CA ILE A 163 -4.72 12.11 17.09
C ILE A 163 -3.47 12.70 16.45
N LEU A 164 -3.64 13.75 15.68
CA LEU A 164 -2.59 14.54 15.10
C LEU A 164 -2.60 15.89 15.84
N HIS A 165 -1.74 16.03 16.86
CA HIS A 165 -1.77 17.18 17.78
C HIS A 165 -1.33 18.48 17.12
N ASN A 166 -0.52 18.41 16.06
CA ASN A 166 -0.01 19.55 15.32
C ASN A 166 -0.12 19.33 13.83
N TYR A 167 -0.25 20.42 13.09
CA TYR A 167 -0.23 20.40 11.66
C TYR A 167 1.22 20.18 11.15
N ASP A 168 1.52 18.96 10.72
CA ASP A 168 2.79 18.65 10.08
C ASP A 168 2.59 18.73 8.54
N LEU A 169 3.09 19.82 7.96
CA LEU A 169 2.96 20.09 6.52
C LEU A 169 3.62 19.00 5.68
N LEU A 170 4.81 18.52 6.08
CA LEU A 170 5.53 17.50 5.33
C LEU A 170 4.79 16.16 5.37
N PHE A 171 4.31 15.76 6.55
CA PHE A 171 3.47 14.57 6.68
C PHE A 171 2.22 14.67 5.82
N THR A 172 1.53 15.79 5.88
CA THR A 172 0.33 16.07 5.08
C THR A 172 0.63 15.93 3.58
N ILE A 173 1.67 16.58 3.06
CA ILE A 173 2.06 16.51 1.65
C ILE A 173 2.36 15.06 1.25
N ILE A 174 3.10 14.32 2.07
CA ILE A 174 3.45 12.93 1.76
C ILE A 174 2.20 12.05 1.74
N VAL A 175 1.29 12.17 2.71
CA VAL A 175 0.04 11.40 2.71
C VAL A 175 -0.83 11.74 1.49
N LEU A 176 -0.94 13.02 1.11
CA LEU A 176 -1.64 13.44 -0.10
C LEU A 176 -1.02 12.79 -1.35
N ALA A 177 0.31 12.81 -1.46
CA ALA A 177 1.02 12.19 -2.58
C ALA A 177 0.80 10.67 -2.64
N LEU A 178 0.91 9.97 -1.50
CA LEU A 178 0.70 8.53 -1.42
C LEU A 178 -0.75 8.13 -1.71
N ALA A 179 -1.73 8.85 -1.17
CA ALA A 179 -3.14 8.59 -1.42
C ALA A 179 -3.48 8.82 -2.90
N THR A 180 -2.99 9.92 -3.49
CA THR A 180 -3.15 10.20 -4.93
C THR A 180 -2.53 9.09 -5.77
N LEU A 181 -1.32 8.64 -5.44
CA LEU A 181 -0.66 7.53 -6.13
C LEU A 181 -1.50 6.25 -6.06
N ILE A 182 -2.04 5.91 -4.88
CA ILE A 182 -2.92 4.75 -4.71
C ILE A 182 -4.15 4.88 -5.61
N ILE A 183 -4.83 6.01 -5.61
CA ILE A 183 -6.03 6.24 -6.44
C ILE A 183 -5.69 6.09 -7.92
N LEU A 184 -4.61 6.72 -8.40
CA LEU A 184 -4.16 6.62 -9.79
C LEU A 184 -3.82 5.17 -10.19
N ARG A 185 -3.18 4.41 -9.28
CA ARG A 185 -2.87 2.99 -9.51
C ARG A 185 -4.11 2.07 -9.49
N HIS A 186 -5.26 2.58 -9.07
CA HIS A 186 -6.55 1.88 -9.08
C HIS A 186 -7.47 2.29 -10.24
N LYS A 187 -7.00 3.07 -11.22
CA LYS A 187 -7.83 3.55 -12.35
C LYS A 187 -8.59 2.43 -13.05
N ASP A 188 -7.93 1.31 -13.36
CA ASP A 188 -8.56 0.17 -14.05
C ASP A 188 -9.58 -0.55 -13.15
N ASN A 189 -9.36 -0.57 -11.83
CA ASN A 189 -10.33 -1.09 -10.87
C ASN A 189 -11.57 -0.18 -10.79
N ILE A 190 -11.35 1.14 -10.72
CA ILE A 190 -12.44 2.12 -10.69
C ILE A 190 -13.32 1.97 -11.93
N GLN A 191 -12.71 1.75 -13.10
CA GLN A 191 -13.45 1.49 -14.33
C GLN A 191 -14.29 0.20 -14.22
N ARG A 192 -13.69 -0.91 -13.75
CA ARG A 192 -14.43 -2.18 -13.54
C ARG A 192 -15.53 -2.06 -12.50
N ILE A 193 -15.33 -1.26 -11.43
CA ILE A 193 -16.39 -0.99 -10.44
C ILE A 193 -17.58 -0.29 -11.09
N LYS A 194 -17.35 0.74 -11.93
CA LYS A 194 -18.40 1.44 -12.67
C LYS A 194 -19.17 0.51 -13.62
N GLU A 195 -18.47 -0.43 -14.24
CA GLU A 195 -19.04 -1.44 -15.13
C GLU A 195 -19.67 -2.64 -14.39
N LYS A 196 -19.67 -2.64 -13.06
CA LYS A 196 -20.11 -3.74 -12.19
C LYS A 196 -19.39 -5.08 -12.43
N LYS A 197 -18.13 -5.02 -12.84
CA LYS A 197 -17.27 -6.19 -13.20
C LYS A 197 -16.05 -6.34 -12.32
N GLU A 198 -16.01 -5.66 -11.16
CA GLU A 198 -14.83 -5.74 -10.29
C GLU A 198 -14.78 -7.10 -9.58
N ASN A 199 -13.55 -7.55 -9.34
CA ASN A 199 -13.28 -8.82 -8.65
C ASN A 199 -13.70 -8.74 -7.18
N LEU A 200 -14.44 -9.74 -6.74
CA LEU A 200 -14.90 -9.87 -5.36
C LEU A 200 -14.01 -10.84 -4.57
N ILE A 201 -13.95 -10.64 -3.26
CA ILE A 201 -13.53 -11.68 -2.31
C ILE A 201 -14.71 -12.61 -2.01
N PRO A 202 -14.47 -13.87 -1.55
CA PRO A 202 -15.53 -14.87 -1.38
C PRO A 202 -16.40 -14.64 -0.13
N TRP A 203 -16.32 -13.46 0.50
CA TRP A 203 -17.08 -13.10 1.69
C TRP A 203 -17.45 -11.61 1.69
N GLY A 204 -18.40 -11.22 2.54
CA GLY A 204 -18.97 -9.87 2.60
C GLY A 204 -20.34 -9.77 1.93
N LYS A 205 -20.93 -8.57 2.01
CA LYS A 205 -22.33 -8.35 1.63
C LYS A 205 -22.54 -8.00 0.16
N ASN A 206 -21.50 -7.57 -0.57
CA ASN A 206 -21.59 -7.10 -1.96
C ASN A 206 -22.77 -6.14 -2.21
N ILE A 207 -22.95 -5.15 -1.33
CA ILE A 207 -24.09 -4.19 -1.42
C ILE A 207 -24.09 -3.38 -2.74
N THR A 208 -23.00 -3.39 -3.47
CA THR A 208 -22.87 -2.72 -4.77
C THR A 208 -23.32 -3.60 -5.95
N HIS A 209 -23.76 -4.84 -5.68
CA HIS A 209 -24.24 -5.80 -6.68
C HIS A 209 -23.27 -5.97 -7.84
N GLN A 210 -21.97 -6.08 -7.54
CA GLN A 210 -20.98 -6.44 -8.55
C GLN A 210 -21.22 -7.87 -9.02
N GLN A 211 -21.04 -8.11 -10.31
CA GLN A 211 -21.12 -9.42 -10.94
C GLN A 211 -19.70 -9.94 -11.17
N PRO A 212 -19.21 -10.91 -10.39
CA PRO A 212 -17.88 -11.47 -10.62
C PRO A 212 -17.82 -12.06 -12.02
N LYS A 213 -16.72 -11.80 -12.73
CA LYS A 213 -16.43 -12.58 -13.94
C LYS A 213 -16.14 -14.01 -13.49
N ASN A 214 -16.89 -14.95 -14.03
CA ASN A 214 -16.58 -16.38 -13.95
C ASN A 214 -15.23 -16.68 -14.59
#